data_6c47c1f4c4eb0fc5cfd8b9881577a7c8
#
_entry.id   6c47c1f4c4eb0fc5cfd8b9881577a7c8
#
_cell.length_a   1.000
_cell.length_b   1.000
_cell.length_c   1.000
_cell.angle_alpha   90.00
_cell.angle_beta   90.00
_cell.angle_gamma   90.00
#
_symmetry.space_group_name_H-M   'P 1'
#
loop_
_entity.id
_entity.type
_entity.pdbx_description
1 polymer ?
#
loop_
_entity_poly.entity_id
_entity_poly.type
_entity_poly.pdbx_seq_one_letter_code
_entity_poly.pdbx_strand_id
1 'polypeptide(L)'
;MNFDKNKHLKEVLDTHKMCHVQDFVNKVLERREEIKAKMHDRYGSEKYSSFGSGSFAKHTATNEKFDLDLVEPFKHSAFETLQEMFDSVYDYLAGEYCDTGVTIRKQKVSIGVSFPIEQGDKKPVELDIVPGRELSNDDYPESHDLNLCFNEDHWGFKKGTSQKTNIQKQISHIEGKSSERQIIRLLKIWKKQKCKKYKSFVIELAVIRALDGYDGDKSLWSRLKFTMEYLRDHITEKSFHLIDPGNSNNDVIATMEDYDRESFKSDMESMLNNIDIDPESYLPYYFKVNEKYCGYKEKDAGSPYPTSTKRFG
;
A
#
# COMPACT_ATOMS: atom_id res chain seq x y z
N MET A 1 27.57 -13.68 -23.82
CA MET A 1 26.07 -13.79 -23.84
C MET A 1 25.53 -12.43 -23.49
N ASN A 2 24.56 -11.93 -24.24
CA ASN A 2 23.90 -10.68 -23.81
C ASN A 2 23.08 -10.93 -22.53
N PHE A 3 23.26 -10.09 -21.51
CA PHE A 3 22.50 -10.14 -20.27
C PHE A 3 20.99 -9.97 -20.52
N ASP A 4 20.19 -10.96 -20.08
CA ASP A 4 18.73 -10.93 -20.26
C ASP A 4 18.07 -10.14 -19.11
N LYS A 5 17.79 -8.87 -19.40
CA LYS A 5 17.13 -7.93 -18.47
C LYS A 5 15.75 -8.44 -18.03
N ASN A 6 14.98 -9.05 -18.94
CA ASN A 6 13.63 -9.53 -18.61
C ASN A 6 13.67 -10.75 -17.71
N LYS A 7 14.58 -11.68 -17.94
CA LYS A 7 14.80 -12.84 -17.07
C LYS A 7 15.17 -12.39 -15.65
N HIS A 8 16.11 -11.43 -15.54
CA HIS A 8 16.52 -10.90 -14.23
C HIS A 8 15.36 -10.23 -13.49
N LEU A 9 14.63 -9.32 -14.12
CA LEU A 9 13.50 -8.62 -13.49
C LEU A 9 12.37 -9.58 -13.09
N LYS A 10 12.15 -10.63 -13.88
CA LYS A 10 11.20 -11.69 -13.52
C LYS A 10 11.66 -12.42 -12.26
N GLU A 11 12.93 -12.78 -12.17
CA GLU A 11 13.51 -13.42 -10.97
C GLU A 11 13.41 -12.51 -9.74
N VAL A 12 13.64 -11.19 -9.89
CA VAL A 12 13.41 -10.22 -8.81
C VAL A 12 11.96 -10.29 -8.33
N LEU A 13 10.99 -10.23 -9.24
CA LEU A 13 9.57 -10.31 -8.86
C LEU A 13 9.23 -11.66 -8.24
N ASP A 14 9.74 -12.76 -8.77
CA ASP A 14 9.47 -14.10 -8.29
C ASP A 14 10.01 -14.31 -6.87
N THR A 15 11.23 -13.87 -6.59
CA THR A 15 11.83 -13.97 -5.24
C THR A 15 11.20 -13.03 -4.20
N HIS A 16 10.42 -12.03 -4.65
CA HIS A 16 9.70 -11.11 -3.76
C HIS A 16 8.19 -11.40 -3.62
N LYS A 17 7.72 -12.56 -4.09
CA LYS A 17 6.32 -12.96 -3.95
C LYS A 17 5.90 -13.19 -2.50
N MET A 18 4.65 -12.87 -2.20
CA MET A 18 4.06 -13.06 -0.87
C MET A 18 3.93 -14.54 -0.47
N CYS A 19 3.79 -15.46 -1.43
CA CYS A 19 3.71 -16.89 -1.15
C CYS A 19 4.93 -17.45 -0.40
N HIS A 20 6.10 -16.81 -0.51
CA HIS A 20 7.29 -17.20 0.24
C HIS A 20 7.19 -16.98 1.76
N VAL A 21 6.22 -16.20 2.20
CA VAL A 21 5.96 -15.89 3.61
C VAL A 21 4.52 -16.25 4.00
N GLN A 22 3.96 -17.30 3.37
CA GLN A 22 2.55 -17.67 3.50
C GLN A 22 2.12 -17.91 4.95
N ASP A 23 2.95 -18.61 5.74
CA ASP A 23 2.64 -18.90 7.14
C ASP A 23 2.51 -17.60 7.95
N PHE A 24 3.38 -16.63 7.69
CA PHE A 24 3.28 -15.32 8.33
C PHE A 24 2.06 -14.53 7.82
N VAL A 25 1.74 -14.61 6.54
CA VAL A 25 0.51 -14.01 5.98
C VAL A 25 -0.73 -14.58 6.65
N ASN A 26 -0.78 -15.91 6.85
CA ASN A 26 -1.90 -16.57 7.53
C ASN A 26 -2.08 -16.03 8.96
N LYS A 27 -1.00 -15.89 9.72
CA LYS A 27 -1.05 -15.28 11.07
C LYS A 27 -1.59 -13.84 11.03
N VAL A 28 -1.12 -13.02 10.09
CA VAL A 28 -1.63 -11.65 9.92
C VAL A 28 -3.13 -11.64 9.63
N LEU A 29 -3.60 -12.55 8.76
CA LEU A 29 -5.01 -12.69 8.45
C LEU A 29 -5.84 -13.18 9.64
N GLU A 30 -5.33 -14.12 10.45
CA GLU A 30 -5.98 -14.57 11.69
C GLU A 30 -6.13 -13.42 12.69
N ARG A 31 -5.07 -12.63 12.91
CA ARG A 31 -5.13 -11.46 13.79
C ARG A 31 -6.09 -10.38 13.27
N ARG A 32 -6.16 -10.22 11.94
CA ARG A 32 -7.16 -9.33 11.33
C ARG A 32 -8.60 -9.78 11.63
N GLU A 33 -8.90 -11.06 11.47
CA GLU A 33 -10.25 -11.58 11.74
C GLU A 33 -10.58 -11.50 13.25
N GLU A 34 -9.60 -11.68 14.13
CA GLU A 34 -9.76 -11.44 15.58
C GLU A 34 -10.19 -9.98 15.85
N ILE A 35 -9.47 -9.00 15.29
CA ILE A 35 -9.81 -7.58 15.46
C ILE A 35 -11.18 -7.27 14.86
N LYS A 36 -11.50 -7.79 13.66
CA LYS A 36 -12.82 -7.60 13.04
C LYS A 36 -13.96 -8.12 13.93
N ALA A 37 -13.78 -9.29 14.54
CA ALA A 37 -14.78 -9.83 15.46
C ALA A 37 -14.97 -8.90 16.69
N LYS A 38 -13.89 -8.48 17.31
CA LYS A 38 -13.94 -7.52 18.44
C LYS A 38 -14.61 -6.20 18.07
N MET A 39 -14.28 -5.65 16.90
CA MET A 39 -14.90 -4.43 16.39
C MET A 39 -16.39 -4.62 16.09
N HIS A 40 -16.78 -5.79 15.60
CA HIS A 40 -18.19 -6.13 15.36
C HIS A 40 -18.94 -6.27 16.69
N ASP A 41 -18.37 -6.98 17.66
CA ASP A 41 -18.99 -7.19 18.98
C ASP A 41 -19.19 -5.86 19.75
N ARG A 42 -18.25 -4.93 19.60
CA ARG A 42 -18.31 -3.62 20.28
C ARG A 42 -19.27 -2.65 19.61
N TYR A 43 -19.20 -2.53 18.27
CA TYR A 43 -19.89 -1.46 17.53
C TYR A 43 -21.08 -1.95 16.68
N GLY A 44 -21.19 -3.24 16.42
CA GLY A 44 -22.35 -3.88 15.84
C GLY A 44 -23.03 -3.10 14.71
N SER A 45 -24.24 -2.61 14.99
CA SER A 45 -25.06 -1.85 14.03
C SER A 45 -24.59 -0.41 13.79
N GLU A 46 -23.61 0.11 14.54
CA GLU A 46 -23.05 1.46 14.37
C GLU A 46 -22.06 1.56 13.22
N LYS A 47 -21.67 0.42 12.66
CA LYS A 47 -20.67 0.35 11.58
C LYS A 47 -21.13 -0.52 10.42
N TYR A 48 -20.47 -0.32 9.28
CA TYR A 48 -20.56 -1.20 8.11
C TYR A 48 -19.50 -2.31 8.18
N SER A 49 -19.56 -3.23 7.20
CA SER A 49 -18.60 -4.33 7.13
C SER A 49 -17.15 -3.83 6.95
N SER A 50 -16.25 -4.31 7.79
CA SER A 50 -14.83 -4.04 7.70
C SER A 50 -14.23 -4.66 6.44
N PHE A 51 -13.24 -4.01 5.84
CA PHE A 51 -12.55 -4.52 4.66
C PHE A 51 -11.06 -4.19 4.68
N GLY A 52 -10.27 -5.02 3.98
CA GLY A 52 -8.83 -4.81 3.85
C GLY A 52 -8.49 -3.74 2.83
N SER A 53 -7.41 -2.99 3.07
CA SER A 53 -6.89 -2.00 2.13
C SER A 53 -5.36 -2.07 1.99
N GLY A 54 -4.75 -1.01 1.50
CA GLY A 54 -3.30 -0.89 1.36
C GLY A 54 -2.70 -1.77 0.27
N SER A 55 -1.41 -2.03 0.40
CA SER A 55 -0.64 -2.74 -0.63
C SER A 55 -1.05 -4.19 -0.80
N PHE A 56 -1.57 -4.82 0.25
CA PHE A 56 -2.03 -6.21 0.21
C PHE A 56 -3.30 -6.32 -0.63
N ALA A 57 -4.33 -5.52 -0.36
CA ALA A 57 -5.58 -5.51 -1.12
C ALA A 57 -5.38 -5.12 -2.60
N LYS A 58 -4.41 -4.25 -2.88
CA LYS A 58 -4.04 -3.80 -4.23
C LYS A 58 -3.12 -4.77 -5.00
N HIS A 59 -2.71 -5.88 -4.39
CA HIS A 59 -1.76 -6.85 -4.96
C HIS A 59 -0.40 -6.23 -5.34
N THR A 60 0.05 -5.22 -4.60
CA THR A 60 1.36 -4.57 -4.78
C THR A 60 2.30 -4.77 -3.60
N ALA A 61 1.94 -5.65 -2.67
CA ALA A 61 2.78 -6.05 -1.55
C ALA A 61 3.97 -6.89 -2.01
N THR A 62 5.06 -6.85 -1.22
CA THR A 62 6.25 -7.69 -1.38
C THR A 62 6.57 -8.37 -0.06
N ASN A 63 7.20 -9.55 -0.10
CA ASN A 63 7.51 -10.34 1.09
C ASN A 63 8.51 -9.68 2.05
N GLU A 64 9.20 -8.64 1.62
CA GLU A 64 10.13 -7.91 2.47
C GLU A 64 9.43 -6.91 3.40
N LYS A 65 8.40 -6.25 2.89
CA LYS A 65 7.59 -5.32 3.67
C LYS A 65 6.17 -5.30 3.14
N PHE A 66 5.22 -5.67 3.98
CA PHE A 66 3.81 -5.41 3.75
C PHE A 66 3.15 -5.10 5.09
N ASP A 67 2.25 -4.16 5.04
CA ASP A 67 1.37 -3.80 6.13
C ASP A 67 -0.04 -4.19 5.68
N LEU A 68 -0.88 -4.61 6.61
CA LEU A 68 -2.27 -4.91 6.32
C LEU A 68 -3.13 -3.85 7.00
N ASP A 69 -3.80 -3.07 6.17
CA ASP A 69 -4.72 -2.04 6.65
C ASP A 69 -6.13 -2.61 6.71
N LEU A 70 -6.79 -2.45 7.85
CA LEU A 70 -8.18 -2.81 8.07
C LEU A 70 -9.02 -1.54 8.21
N VAL A 71 -9.89 -1.30 7.24
CA VAL A 71 -10.81 -0.16 7.26
C VAL A 71 -12.05 -0.52 8.06
N GLU A 72 -12.41 0.36 8.99
CA GLU A 72 -13.60 0.26 9.83
C GLU A 72 -14.55 1.40 9.51
N PRO A 73 -15.52 1.19 8.59
CA PRO A 73 -16.47 2.22 8.20
C PRO A 73 -17.58 2.37 9.24
N PHE A 74 -17.74 3.56 9.81
CA PHE A 74 -18.79 3.89 10.77
C PHE A 74 -19.91 4.69 10.13
N LYS A 75 -21.12 4.52 10.67
CA LYS A 75 -22.26 5.35 10.35
C LYS A 75 -22.07 6.78 10.86
N HIS A 76 -22.65 7.75 10.18
CA HIS A 76 -22.51 9.14 10.56
C HIS A 76 -23.04 9.41 11.98
N SER A 77 -24.14 8.72 12.34
CA SER A 77 -24.79 8.84 13.65
C SER A 77 -24.07 8.13 14.81
N ALA A 78 -23.03 7.34 14.54
CA ALA A 78 -22.32 6.57 15.57
C ALA A 78 -21.52 7.46 16.53
N PHE A 79 -21.03 8.60 16.06
CA PHE A 79 -20.20 9.53 16.84
C PHE A 79 -20.52 10.98 16.48
N GLU A 80 -20.44 11.88 17.45
CA GLU A 80 -20.63 13.32 17.21
C GLU A 80 -19.48 13.90 16.39
N THR A 81 -18.25 13.51 16.67
CA THR A 81 -17.05 13.99 16.01
C THR A 81 -16.15 12.87 15.48
N LEU A 82 -15.31 13.19 14.50
CA LEU A 82 -14.31 12.24 13.99
C LEU A 82 -13.22 11.94 15.02
N GLN A 83 -12.90 12.90 15.90
CA GLN A 83 -11.93 12.69 16.97
C GLN A 83 -12.49 11.72 18.02
N GLU A 84 -13.76 11.87 18.39
CA GLU A 84 -14.44 10.93 19.27
C GLU A 84 -14.44 9.50 18.72
N MET A 85 -14.77 9.34 17.42
CA MET A 85 -14.67 8.04 16.73
C MET A 85 -13.26 7.44 16.86
N PHE A 86 -12.24 8.24 16.54
CA PHE A 86 -10.85 7.78 16.58
C PHE A 86 -10.42 7.38 17.99
N ASP A 87 -10.73 8.22 18.99
CA ASP A 87 -10.37 7.98 20.39
C ASP A 87 -11.15 6.79 20.95
N SER A 88 -12.45 6.65 20.65
CA SER A 88 -13.26 5.50 21.06
C SER A 88 -12.69 4.17 20.56
N VAL A 89 -12.29 4.10 19.28
CA VAL A 89 -11.68 2.88 18.71
C VAL A 89 -10.32 2.60 19.35
N TYR A 90 -9.52 3.63 19.58
CA TYR A 90 -8.23 3.48 20.24
C TYR A 90 -8.40 2.97 21.68
N ASP A 91 -9.24 3.61 22.48
CA ASP A 91 -9.45 3.27 23.88
C ASP A 91 -10.03 1.85 24.03
N TYR A 92 -10.95 1.48 23.15
CA TYR A 92 -11.49 0.12 23.09
C TYR A 92 -10.41 -0.92 22.84
N LEU A 93 -9.61 -0.74 21.77
CA LEU A 93 -8.52 -1.68 21.47
C LEU A 93 -7.44 -1.70 22.56
N ALA A 94 -7.10 -0.55 23.13
CA ALA A 94 -6.15 -0.47 24.24
C ALA A 94 -6.64 -1.22 25.48
N GLY A 95 -7.94 -1.15 25.77
CA GLY A 95 -8.58 -1.89 26.85
C GLY A 95 -8.60 -3.40 26.59
N GLU A 96 -9.03 -3.83 25.39
CA GLU A 96 -9.11 -5.24 25.00
C GLU A 96 -7.76 -5.97 25.03
N TYR A 97 -6.69 -5.26 24.72
CA TYR A 97 -5.34 -5.81 24.69
C TYR A 97 -4.48 -5.42 25.90
N CYS A 98 -5.09 -4.85 26.96
CA CYS A 98 -4.40 -4.57 28.19
C CYS A 98 -3.75 -5.86 28.73
N ASP A 99 -2.50 -5.77 29.19
CA ASP A 99 -1.72 -6.86 29.79
C ASP A 99 -1.48 -8.10 28.90
N THR A 100 -1.79 -8.02 27.59
CA THR A 100 -1.57 -9.13 26.63
C THR A 100 -0.21 -9.10 25.93
N GLY A 101 0.58 -8.05 26.14
CA GLY A 101 1.82 -7.80 25.41
C GLY A 101 1.61 -7.21 24.01
N VAL A 102 0.38 -7.00 23.58
CA VAL A 102 0.05 -6.26 22.34
C VAL A 102 0.22 -4.77 22.58
N THR A 103 0.83 -4.08 21.62
CA THR A 103 1.02 -2.63 21.68
C THR A 103 0.01 -1.94 20.77
N ILE A 104 -0.76 -1.01 21.32
CA ILE A 104 -1.69 -0.15 20.59
C ILE A 104 -1.13 1.26 20.55
N ARG A 105 -1.06 1.87 19.36
CA ARG A 105 -0.51 3.22 19.18
C ARG A 105 -1.37 4.06 18.25
N LYS A 106 -1.59 5.31 18.61
CA LYS A 106 -2.20 6.29 17.72
C LYS A 106 -1.20 6.64 16.62
N GLN A 107 -1.67 6.65 15.38
CA GLN A 107 -0.94 7.14 14.22
C GLN A 107 -1.71 8.33 13.60
N LYS A 108 -1.24 8.84 12.49
CA LYS A 108 -1.81 10.02 11.85
C LYS A 108 -3.29 9.88 11.50
N VAL A 109 -3.68 8.77 10.85
CA VAL A 109 -5.05 8.47 10.41
C VAL A 109 -5.49 7.05 10.77
N SER A 110 -4.63 6.29 11.43
CA SER A 110 -4.86 4.89 11.78
C SER A 110 -4.43 4.61 13.23
N ILE A 111 -4.83 3.47 13.71
CA ILE A 111 -4.43 2.92 15.01
C ILE A 111 -3.58 1.68 14.71
N GLY A 112 -2.29 1.75 15.03
CA GLY A 112 -1.37 0.64 14.87
C GLY A 112 -1.55 -0.38 15.99
N VAL A 113 -1.71 -1.65 15.62
CA VAL A 113 -1.79 -2.81 16.52
C VAL A 113 -0.60 -3.70 16.23
N SER A 114 0.28 -3.89 17.24
CA SER A 114 1.47 -4.73 17.12
C SER A 114 1.41 -5.87 18.09
N PHE A 115 1.28 -7.08 17.60
CA PHE A 115 1.28 -8.30 18.39
C PHE A 115 2.72 -8.72 18.71
N PRO A 116 2.99 -9.31 19.88
CA PRO A 116 4.32 -9.76 20.24
C PRO A 116 4.84 -10.81 19.25
N ILE A 117 6.17 -10.90 19.15
CA ILE A 117 6.82 -11.93 18.34
C ILE A 117 6.57 -13.30 18.97
N GLU A 118 5.91 -14.18 18.24
CA GLU A 118 5.70 -15.57 18.65
C GLU A 118 6.92 -16.45 18.33
N GLN A 119 7.01 -17.60 18.98
CA GLN A 119 8.11 -18.53 18.76
C GLN A 119 8.19 -18.96 17.27
N GLY A 120 9.33 -18.74 16.67
CA GLY A 120 9.59 -19.01 15.25
C GLY A 120 9.38 -17.84 14.30
N ASP A 121 8.78 -16.74 14.76
CA ASP A 121 8.62 -15.52 13.97
C ASP A 121 9.86 -14.65 14.02
N LYS A 122 10.10 -13.91 12.93
CA LYS A 122 11.23 -12.98 12.82
C LYS A 122 10.85 -11.54 13.10
N LYS A 123 9.57 -11.23 13.10
CA LYS A 123 9.01 -9.90 13.29
C LYS A 123 7.61 -9.98 13.89
N PRO A 124 7.14 -8.92 14.58
CA PRO A 124 5.78 -8.86 15.09
C PRO A 124 4.76 -8.87 13.93
N VAL A 125 3.54 -9.31 14.24
CA VAL A 125 2.38 -9.06 13.37
C VAL A 125 1.92 -7.63 13.63
N GLU A 126 1.89 -6.83 12.58
CA GLU A 126 1.44 -5.44 12.63
C GLU A 126 0.21 -5.25 11.73
N LEU A 127 -0.78 -4.53 12.25
CA LEU A 127 -2.01 -4.17 11.57
C LEU A 127 -2.30 -2.69 11.80
N ASP A 128 -2.77 -2.02 10.77
CA ASP A 128 -3.24 -0.64 10.86
C ASP A 128 -4.76 -0.60 10.75
N ILE A 129 -5.43 -0.20 11.82
CA ILE A 129 -6.88 -0.03 11.85
C ILE A 129 -7.20 1.39 11.44
N VAL A 130 -8.01 1.55 10.40
CA VAL A 130 -8.34 2.84 9.80
C VAL A 130 -9.83 3.14 10.06
N PRO A 131 -10.17 3.85 11.15
CA PRO A 131 -11.55 4.26 11.39
C PRO A 131 -11.93 5.34 10.38
N GLY A 132 -13.06 5.18 9.71
CA GLY A 132 -13.62 6.17 8.81
C GLY A 132 -15.11 6.33 9.03
N ARG A 133 -15.63 7.56 9.03
CA ARG A 133 -17.06 7.83 9.16
C ARG A 133 -17.64 8.23 7.81
N GLU A 134 -18.81 7.71 7.46
CA GLU A 134 -19.51 8.15 6.26
C GLU A 134 -19.75 9.68 6.26
N LEU A 135 -19.90 10.26 5.08
CA LEU A 135 -20.02 11.72 4.94
C LEU A 135 -21.38 12.22 5.42
N SER A 136 -22.44 11.51 5.09
CA SER A 136 -23.83 11.80 5.47
C SER A 136 -24.54 10.50 5.79
N ASN A 137 -25.67 10.59 6.51
CA ASN A 137 -26.42 9.42 6.97
C ASN A 137 -26.82 8.51 5.80
N ASP A 138 -26.51 7.22 5.95
CA ASP A 138 -26.86 6.13 5.03
C ASP A 138 -26.37 6.28 3.58
N ASP A 139 -25.34 7.12 3.35
CA ASP A 139 -24.76 7.35 2.02
C ASP A 139 -23.67 6.32 1.67
N TYR A 140 -23.02 5.74 2.67
CA TYR A 140 -21.86 4.86 2.47
C TYR A 140 -22.13 3.61 1.62
N PRO A 141 -23.28 2.92 1.72
CA PRO A 141 -23.54 1.73 0.90
C PRO A 141 -23.45 1.97 -0.60
N GLU A 142 -23.74 3.19 -1.06
CA GLU A 142 -23.67 3.57 -2.47
C GLU A 142 -22.38 4.32 -2.81
N SER A 143 -22.01 5.32 -2.00
CA SER A 143 -20.88 6.20 -2.27
C SER A 143 -19.52 5.56 -1.94
N HIS A 144 -19.44 4.77 -0.87
CA HIS A 144 -18.23 4.28 -0.21
C HIS A 144 -17.27 5.41 0.24
N ASP A 145 -17.77 6.64 0.32
CA ASP A 145 -17.01 7.81 0.74
C ASP A 145 -16.91 7.89 2.26
N LEU A 146 -15.71 8.11 2.76
CA LEU A 146 -15.40 8.20 4.19
C LEU A 146 -14.66 9.50 4.51
N ASN A 147 -14.88 10.00 5.72
CA ASN A 147 -14.03 10.99 6.38
C ASN A 147 -13.10 10.27 7.35
N LEU A 148 -11.79 10.43 7.15
CA LEU A 148 -10.77 9.99 8.10
C LEU A 148 -10.38 11.13 9.02
N CYS A 149 -10.16 10.83 10.30
CA CYS A 149 -9.69 11.79 11.28
C CYS A 149 -8.16 11.93 11.20
N PHE A 150 -7.64 13.16 11.21
CA PHE A 150 -6.23 13.43 11.51
C PHE A 150 -6.04 13.52 13.02
N ASN A 151 -5.41 12.51 13.61
CA ASN A 151 -5.15 12.47 15.06
C ASN A 151 -3.95 13.31 15.49
N GLU A 152 -3.06 13.66 14.58
CA GLU A 152 -1.86 14.44 14.82
C GLU A 152 -1.85 15.72 13.99
N ASP A 153 -1.19 16.76 14.50
CA ASP A 153 -0.90 17.94 13.69
C ASP A 153 -0.01 17.51 12.51
N HIS A 154 -0.45 17.85 11.32
CA HIS A 154 0.27 17.55 10.10
C HIS A 154 0.31 18.78 9.21
N TRP A 155 1.33 18.89 8.38
CA TRP A 155 1.56 20.06 7.53
C TRP A 155 0.29 20.46 6.78
N GLY A 156 -0.26 21.61 7.15
CA GLY A 156 -1.52 22.14 6.62
C GLY A 156 -2.81 21.63 7.27
N PHE A 157 -2.73 20.67 8.21
CA PHE A 157 -3.88 20.14 8.94
C PHE A 157 -3.62 20.15 10.43
N LYS A 158 -4.63 20.57 11.20
CA LYS A 158 -4.62 20.49 12.67
C LYS A 158 -5.22 19.17 13.12
N LYS A 159 -4.81 18.69 14.30
CA LYS A 159 -5.44 17.54 14.97
C LYS A 159 -6.96 17.72 15.00
N GLY A 160 -7.70 16.64 14.71
CA GLY A 160 -9.16 16.66 14.65
C GLY A 160 -9.75 17.15 13.32
N THR A 161 -8.93 17.55 12.34
CA THR A 161 -9.40 17.82 10.97
C THR A 161 -9.65 16.49 10.23
N SER A 162 -10.26 16.58 9.06
CA SER A 162 -10.64 15.40 8.28
C SER A 162 -10.10 15.42 6.86
N GLN A 163 -10.00 14.23 6.30
CA GLN A 163 -9.79 14.03 4.88
C GLN A 163 -10.85 13.11 4.33
N LYS A 164 -11.60 13.60 3.33
CA LYS A 164 -12.46 12.75 2.52
C LYS A 164 -11.61 11.75 1.73
N THR A 165 -12.03 10.49 1.68
CA THR A 165 -11.39 9.45 0.88
C THR A 165 -12.43 8.42 0.42
N ASN A 166 -12.10 7.70 -0.66
CA ASN A 166 -12.80 6.52 -1.10
C ASN A 166 -11.78 5.40 -1.35
N ILE A 167 -11.56 4.60 -0.33
CA ILE A 167 -10.54 3.55 -0.38
C ILE A 167 -10.90 2.47 -1.40
N GLN A 168 -12.18 2.19 -1.61
CA GLN A 168 -12.62 1.22 -2.61
C GLN A 168 -12.33 1.71 -4.03
N LYS A 169 -12.51 3.00 -4.32
CA LYS A 169 -12.08 3.60 -5.61
C LYS A 169 -10.56 3.51 -5.79
N GLN A 170 -9.77 3.68 -4.74
CA GLN A 170 -8.32 3.47 -4.82
C GLN A 170 -7.94 2.02 -5.13
N ILE A 171 -8.68 1.03 -4.61
CA ILE A 171 -8.46 -0.38 -4.90
C ILE A 171 -8.89 -0.70 -6.34
N SER A 172 -10.08 -0.26 -6.75
CA SER A 172 -10.59 -0.50 -8.10
C SER A 172 -9.77 0.18 -9.20
N HIS A 173 -9.13 1.31 -8.89
CA HIS A 173 -8.26 2.03 -9.84
C HIS A 173 -7.07 1.19 -10.35
N ILE A 174 -6.60 0.25 -9.56
CA ILE A 174 -5.52 -0.68 -9.94
C ILE A 174 -6.04 -2.08 -10.33
N GLU A 175 -7.34 -2.31 -10.24
CA GLU A 175 -7.94 -3.58 -10.61
C GLU A 175 -7.76 -3.85 -12.11
N GLY A 176 -7.44 -5.10 -12.46
CA GLY A 176 -7.13 -5.49 -13.85
C GLY A 176 -5.74 -5.07 -14.36
N LYS A 177 -5.03 -4.18 -13.69
CA LYS A 177 -3.73 -3.60 -14.09
C LYS A 177 -2.54 -4.49 -13.66
N SER A 178 -2.45 -5.71 -14.21
CA SER A 178 -1.41 -6.67 -13.83
C SER A 178 0.00 -6.21 -14.20
N SER A 179 0.15 -5.52 -15.32
CA SER A 179 1.42 -4.99 -15.81
C SER A 179 1.94 -3.86 -14.92
N GLU A 180 1.07 -2.93 -14.60
CA GLU A 180 1.37 -1.81 -13.71
C GLU A 180 1.75 -2.31 -12.31
N ARG A 181 1.05 -3.33 -11.79
CA ARG A 181 1.40 -3.96 -10.51
C ARG A 181 2.80 -4.55 -10.50
N GLN A 182 3.28 -5.10 -11.62
CA GLN A 182 4.65 -5.60 -11.73
C GLN A 182 5.66 -4.46 -11.63
N ILE A 183 5.46 -3.36 -12.36
CA ILE A 183 6.35 -2.20 -12.35
C ILE A 183 6.30 -1.50 -10.98
N ILE A 184 5.12 -1.35 -10.38
CA ILE A 184 4.96 -0.81 -9.02
C ILE A 184 5.78 -1.63 -8.01
N ARG A 185 5.70 -2.97 -8.06
CA ARG A 185 6.50 -3.82 -7.17
C ARG A 185 7.99 -3.66 -7.39
N LEU A 186 8.46 -3.60 -8.63
CA LEU A 186 9.87 -3.36 -8.94
C LEU A 186 10.35 -2.02 -8.36
N LEU A 187 9.63 -0.93 -8.58
CA LEU A 187 10.01 0.38 -8.04
C LEU A 187 9.90 0.44 -6.50
N LYS A 188 8.97 -0.30 -5.89
CA LYS A 188 8.90 -0.44 -4.42
C LYS A 188 10.07 -1.24 -3.86
N ILE A 189 10.52 -2.29 -4.55
CA ILE A 189 11.72 -3.06 -4.22
C ILE A 189 12.95 -2.17 -4.30
N TRP A 190 13.15 -1.47 -5.43
CA TRP A 190 14.22 -0.49 -5.59
C TRP A 190 14.20 0.57 -4.48
N LYS A 191 13.05 1.20 -4.25
CA LYS A 191 12.88 2.21 -3.22
C LYS A 191 13.36 1.71 -1.85
N LYS A 192 12.96 0.49 -1.48
CA LYS A 192 13.34 -0.12 -0.19
C LYS A 192 14.82 -0.44 -0.13
N GLN A 193 15.36 -1.11 -1.16
CA GLN A 193 16.77 -1.50 -1.22
C GLN A 193 17.74 -0.30 -1.24
N LYS A 194 17.29 0.84 -1.76
CA LYS A 194 18.06 2.09 -1.81
C LYS A 194 17.67 3.07 -0.69
N CYS A 195 16.91 2.62 0.31
CA CYS A 195 16.47 3.44 1.44
C CYS A 195 15.82 4.78 1.05
N LYS A 196 15.11 4.81 -0.10
CA LYS A 196 14.44 6.02 -0.58
C LYS A 196 13.14 6.27 0.20
N LYS A 197 12.87 7.56 0.49
CA LYS A 197 11.73 7.98 1.34
C LYS A 197 10.45 8.32 0.55
N TYR A 198 10.44 8.13 -0.77
CA TYR A 198 9.26 8.40 -1.60
C TYR A 198 8.04 7.61 -1.13
N LYS A 199 6.87 8.27 -1.14
CA LYS A 199 5.62 7.60 -0.76
C LYS A 199 5.26 6.51 -1.77
N SER A 200 4.88 5.32 -1.29
CA SER A 200 4.51 4.21 -2.18
C SER A 200 3.28 4.52 -3.02
N PHE A 201 2.36 5.36 -2.51
CA PHE A 201 1.17 5.76 -3.26
C PHE A 201 1.50 6.72 -4.41
N VAL A 202 2.51 7.59 -4.26
CA VAL A 202 3.04 8.39 -5.38
C VAL A 202 3.57 7.47 -6.48
N ILE A 203 4.39 6.46 -6.14
CA ILE A 203 4.92 5.48 -7.11
C ILE A 203 3.78 4.74 -7.81
N GLU A 204 2.77 4.31 -7.07
CA GLU A 204 1.61 3.59 -7.62
C GLU A 204 0.88 4.43 -8.70
N LEU A 205 0.47 5.65 -8.35
CA LEU A 205 -0.24 6.53 -9.28
C LEU A 205 0.64 6.96 -10.46
N ALA A 206 1.92 7.21 -10.20
CA ALA A 206 2.87 7.61 -11.24
C ALA A 206 3.09 6.50 -12.29
N VAL A 207 3.20 5.24 -11.86
CA VAL A 207 3.30 4.08 -12.77
C VAL A 207 2.02 3.90 -13.58
N ILE A 208 0.86 3.97 -12.92
CA ILE A 208 -0.44 3.85 -13.61
C ILE A 208 -0.57 4.93 -14.67
N ARG A 209 -0.23 6.18 -14.34
CA ARG A 209 -0.25 7.30 -15.28
C ARG A 209 0.75 7.12 -16.43
N ALA A 210 1.98 6.69 -16.14
CA ALA A 210 2.99 6.48 -17.16
C ALA A 210 2.60 5.40 -18.19
N LEU A 211 1.94 4.34 -17.74
CA LEU A 211 1.54 3.22 -18.59
C LEU A 211 0.12 3.36 -19.17
N ASP A 212 -0.57 4.45 -18.86
CA ASP A 212 -1.88 4.73 -19.46
C ASP A 212 -1.74 4.97 -20.96
N GLY A 213 -2.42 4.13 -21.76
CA GLY A 213 -2.30 4.16 -23.23
C GLY A 213 -0.96 3.67 -23.79
N TYR A 214 -0.09 3.04 -22.99
CA TYR A 214 1.17 2.48 -23.48
C TYR A 214 0.94 1.33 -24.47
N ASP A 215 1.35 1.52 -25.72
CA ASP A 215 1.21 0.59 -26.85
C ASP A 215 2.55 -0.04 -27.32
N GLY A 216 3.65 0.28 -26.65
CA GLY A 216 4.99 -0.22 -26.96
C GLY A 216 5.20 -1.70 -26.62
N ASP A 217 6.46 -2.14 -26.63
CA ASP A 217 6.84 -3.53 -26.31
C ASP A 217 6.39 -3.93 -24.91
N LYS A 218 5.67 -5.06 -24.84
CA LYS A 218 5.03 -5.57 -23.61
C LYS A 218 5.98 -6.30 -22.68
N SER A 219 7.30 -6.31 -22.96
CA SER A 219 8.29 -6.90 -22.08
C SER A 219 8.39 -6.12 -20.75
N LEU A 220 8.82 -6.81 -19.72
CA LEU A 220 8.94 -6.21 -18.38
C LEU A 220 9.96 -5.07 -18.36
N TRP A 221 11.09 -5.25 -19.06
CA TRP A 221 12.12 -4.22 -19.17
C TRP A 221 11.62 -2.99 -19.93
N SER A 222 10.95 -3.18 -21.08
CA SER A 222 10.47 -2.05 -21.87
C SER A 222 9.46 -1.19 -21.15
N ARG A 223 8.54 -1.81 -20.39
CA ARG A 223 7.59 -1.07 -19.54
C ARG A 223 8.28 -0.35 -18.38
N LEU A 224 9.23 -1.01 -17.72
CA LEU A 224 10.00 -0.37 -16.65
C LEU A 224 10.81 0.80 -17.17
N LYS A 225 11.52 0.61 -18.29
CA LYS A 225 12.30 1.65 -18.95
C LYS A 225 11.42 2.84 -19.33
N PHE A 226 10.33 2.60 -20.03
CA PHE A 226 9.37 3.64 -20.41
C PHE A 226 8.83 4.41 -19.19
N THR A 227 8.48 3.69 -18.12
CA THR A 227 8.03 4.32 -16.87
C THR A 227 9.10 5.23 -16.28
N MET A 228 10.35 4.78 -16.23
CA MET A 228 11.48 5.59 -15.72
C MET A 228 11.73 6.82 -16.60
N GLU A 229 11.68 6.68 -17.93
CA GLU A 229 11.82 7.78 -18.89
C GLU A 229 10.69 8.80 -18.71
N TYR A 230 9.45 8.34 -18.66
CA TYR A 230 8.29 9.20 -18.43
C TYR A 230 8.40 9.99 -17.10
N LEU A 231 8.79 9.34 -16.01
CA LEU A 231 8.92 10.00 -14.71
C LEU A 231 10.12 10.96 -14.67
N ARG A 232 11.25 10.63 -15.30
CA ARG A 232 12.38 11.54 -15.47
C ARG A 232 11.96 12.84 -16.16
N ASP A 233 11.17 12.70 -17.22
CA ASP A 233 10.82 13.83 -18.09
C ASP A 233 9.73 14.72 -17.48
N HIS A 234 8.78 14.14 -16.73
CA HIS A 234 7.57 14.86 -16.33
C HIS A 234 7.43 15.18 -14.83
N ILE A 235 8.10 14.45 -13.91
CA ILE A 235 7.80 14.55 -12.47
C ILE A 235 8.04 15.95 -11.89
N THR A 236 8.92 16.75 -12.49
CA THR A 236 9.24 18.11 -12.06
C THR A 236 8.39 19.18 -12.75
N GLU A 237 7.59 18.82 -13.75
CA GLU A 237 6.69 19.76 -14.42
C GLU A 237 5.60 20.23 -13.45
N LYS A 238 5.26 21.52 -13.50
CA LYS A 238 4.15 22.10 -12.71
C LYS A 238 2.79 21.53 -13.11
N SER A 239 2.65 21.09 -14.35
CA SER A 239 1.46 20.45 -14.91
C SER A 239 1.33 18.96 -14.56
N PHE A 240 2.34 18.37 -13.90
CA PHE A 240 2.31 16.97 -13.51
C PHE A 240 1.51 16.80 -12.21
N HIS A 241 0.34 16.21 -12.32
CA HIS A 241 -0.58 15.95 -11.21
C HIS A 241 -0.82 14.46 -11.03
N LEU A 242 -0.93 13.99 -9.81
CA LEU A 242 -1.30 12.62 -9.45
C LEU A 242 -2.55 12.67 -8.57
N ILE A 243 -3.70 12.75 -9.20
CA ILE A 243 -4.97 12.88 -8.49
C ILE A 243 -5.34 11.54 -7.82
N ASP A 244 -5.65 11.59 -6.54
CA ASP A 244 -6.13 10.45 -5.76
C ASP A 244 -7.48 9.98 -6.31
N PRO A 245 -7.60 8.71 -6.77
CA PRO A 245 -8.87 8.17 -7.25
C PRO A 245 -10.00 8.21 -6.20
N GLY A 246 -9.64 8.21 -4.93
CA GLY A 246 -10.56 8.29 -3.80
C GLY A 246 -10.93 9.71 -3.38
N ASN A 247 -10.21 10.73 -3.90
CA ASN A 247 -10.46 12.13 -3.57
C ASN A 247 -9.93 13.05 -4.66
N SER A 248 -10.79 13.50 -5.55
CA SER A 248 -10.42 14.37 -6.69
C SER A 248 -9.76 15.71 -6.30
N ASN A 249 -9.92 16.14 -5.05
CA ASN A 249 -9.27 17.34 -4.54
C ASN A 249 -7.87 17.07 -3.94
N ASN A 250 -7.44 15.82 -3.91
CA ASN A 250 -6.15 15.42 -3.35
C ASN A 250 -5.16 15.12 -4.48
N ASP A 251 -4.29 16.06 -4.75
CA ASP A 251 -3.14 15.83 -5.64
C ASP A 251 -1.99 15.24 -4.82
N VAL A 252 -1.79 13.94 -4.97
CA VAL A 252 -0.81 13.19 -4.18
C VAL A 252 0.63 13.64 -4.44
N ILE A 253 0.93 14.15 -5.64
CA ILE A 253 2.27 14.68 -5.96
C ILE A 253 2.59 15.95 -5.17
N ALA A 254 1.59 16.71 -4.75
CA ALA A 254 1.78 17.89 -3.91
C ALA A 254 2.35 17.55 -2.52
N THR A 255 2.36 16.26 -2.15
CA THR A 255 3.04 15.79 -0.92
C THR A 255 4.55 15.61 -1.07
N MET A 256 5.11 15.83 -2.25
CA MET A 256 6.54 15.87 -2.53
C MET A 256 6.98 17.32 -2.73
N GLU A 257 7.95 17.74 -1.94
CA GLU A 257 8.61 19.04 -2.15
C GLU A 257 9.38 19.03 -3.47
N ASP A 258 9.68 20.21 -4.01
CA ASP A 258 10.42 20.35 -5.28
C ASP A 258 11.77 19.58 -5.22
N TYR A 259 12.45 19.63 -4.09
CA TYR A 259 13.68 18.86 -3.87
C TYR A 259 13.48 17.34 -3.99
N ASP A 260 12.39 16.80 -3.47
CA ASP A 260 12.07 15.38 -3.57
C ASP A 260 11.78 14.98 -5.01
N ARG A 261 11.11 15.85 -5.77
CA ARG A 261 10.81 15.65 -7.19
C ARG A 261 12.08 15.65 -8.03
N GLU A 262 12.98 16.60 -7.80
CA GLU A 262 14.30 16.66 -8.48
C GLU A 262 15.16 15.45 -8.11
N SER A 263 15.15 15.03 -6.85
CA SER A 263 15.84 13.82 -6.42
C SER A 263 15.29 12.56 -7.11
N PHE A 264 13.97 12.48 -7.24
CA PHE A 264 13.32 11.34 -7.93
C PHE A 264 13.69 11.32 -9.43
N LYS A 265 13.64 12.47 -10.10
CA LYS A 265 14.10 12.63 -11.49
C LYS A 265 15.53 12.17 -11.67
N SER A 266 16.45 12.65 -10.83
CA SER A 266 17.87 12.28 -10.84
C SER A 266 18.09 10.78 -10.61
N ASP A 267 17.29 10.16 -9.74
CA ASP A 267 17.32 8.72 -9.53
C ASP A 267 16.92 7.94 -10.80
N MET A 268 15.84 8.37 -11.49
CA MET A 268 15.41 7.73 -12.75
C MET A 268 16.48 7.88 -13.83
N GLU A 269 17.02 9.08 -13.99
CA GLU A 269 18.08 9.37 -14.96
C GLU A 269 19.34 8.52 -14.68
N SER A 270 19.78 8.46 -13.43
CA SER A 270 20.96 7.68 -13.05
C SER A 270 20.75 6.18 -13.30
N MET A 271 19.55 5.64 -13.00
CA MET A 271 19.23 4.24 -13.27
C MET A 271 19.27 3.95 -14.78
N LEU A 272 18.64 4.79 -15.60
CA LEU A 272 18.61 4.62 -17.06
C LEU A 272 20.02 4.64 -17.64
N ASN A 273 20.79 5.67 -17.33
CA ASN A 273 22.14 5.84 -17.83
C ASN A 273 23.08 4.69 -17.45
N ASN A 274 23.07 4.29 -16.18
CA ASN A 274 23.94 3.21 -15.70
C ASN A 274 23.56 1.86 -16.31
N ILE A 275 22.25 1.54 -16.38
CA ILE A 275 21.79 0.27 -16.95
C ILE A 275 22.03 0.23 -18.49
N ASP A 276 21.99 1.35 -19.19
CA ASP A 276 22.31 1.40 -20.62
C ASP A 276 23.81 1.23 -20.87
N ILE A 277 24.69 1.70 -19.97
CA ILE A 277 26.16 1.52 -20.05
C ILE A 277 26.55 0.06 -19.76
N ASP A 278 26.09 -0.50 -18.64
CA ASP A 278 26.43 -1.87 -18.22
C ASP A 278 25.21 -2.53 -17.53
N PRO A 279 24.33 -3.17 -18.31
CA PRO A 279 23.12 -3.78 -17.78
C PRO A 279 23.39 -4.96 -16.87
N GLU A 280 24.49 -5.70 -17.05
CA GLU A 280 24.84 -6.87 -16.25
C GLU A 280 25.21 -6.51 -14.81
N SER A 281 25.91 -5.39 -14.63
CA SER A 281 26.28 -4.89 -13.30
C SER A 281 25.18 -4.07 -12.65
N TYR A 282 24.56 -3.16 -13.41
CA TYR A 282 23.70 -2.14 -12.78
C TYR A 282 22.26 -2.57 -12.63
N LEU A 283 21.69 -3.44 -13.48
CA LEU A 283 20.31 -3.88 -13.26
C LEU A 283 20.18 -4.69 -11.96
N PRO A 284 21.07 -5.67 -11.64
CA PRO A 284 21.07 -6.34 -10.34
C PRO A 284 21.43 -5.41 -9.16
N TYR A 285 22.22 -4.36 -9.40
CA TYR A 285 22.50 -3.37 -8.37
C TYR A 285 21.25 -2.60 -7.95
N TYR A 286 20.42 -2.19 -8.89
CA TYR A 286 19.18 -1.44 -8.59
C TYR A 286 18.00 -2.33 -8.21
N PHE A 287 17.91 -3.53 -8.78
CA PHE A 287 16.82 -4.48 -8.58
C PHE A 287 17.41 -5.83 -8.13
N LYS A 288 17.68 -5.96 -6.83
CA LYS A 288 18.25 -7.18 -6.29
C LYS A 288 17.20 -8.26 -6.15
N VAL A 289 17.56 -9.49 -6.46
CA VAL A 289 16.81 -10.67 -6.08
C VAL A 289 16.80 -10.82 -4.55
N ASN A 290 15.76 -11.41 -4.00
CA ASN A 290 15.77 -11.80 -2.60
C ASN A 290 16.46 -13.16 -2.47
N GLU A 291 17.76 -13.15 -2.16
CA GLU A 291 18.62 -14.35 -2.12
C GLU A 291 18.05 -15.47 -1.25
N LYS A 292 17.28 -15.12 -0.22
CA LYS A 292 16.63 -16.08 0.67
C LYS A 292 15.68 -17.03 -0.07
N TYR A 293 15.14 -16.61 -1.21
CA TYR A 293 14.15 -17.35 -1.99
C TYR A 293 14.62 -17.70 -3.39
N CYS A 294 15.92 -17.52 -3.70
CA CYS A 294 16.49 -17.98 -4.97
C CYS A 294 16.38 -19.51 -5.08
N GLY A 295 15.91 -20.00 -6.24
CA GLY A 295 15.73 -21.43 -6.49
C GLY A 295 14.53 -22.07 -5.77
N TYR A 296 13.70 -21.28 -5.11
CA TYR A 296 12.45 -21.78 -4.52
C TYR A 296 11.51 -22.25 -5.62
N LYS A 297 11.20 -23.55 -5.64
CA LYS A 297 10.12 -24.08 -6.49
C LYS A 297 8.82 -23.95 -5.73
N GLU A 298 7.86 -23.24 -6.31
CA GLU A 298 6.50 -23.12 -5.79
C GLU A 298 5.96 -24.57 -5.56
N LYS A 299 5.76 -24.96 -4.30
CA LYS A 299 4.79 -26.02 -3.99
C LYS A 299 3.44 -25.37 -4.26
N ASP A 300 2.50 -26.09 -4.86
CA ASP A 300 1.14 -25.65 -5.21
C ASP A 300 0.43 -24.95 -4.04
N ALA A 301 0.92 -23.79 -3.66
CA ALA A 301 0.34 -22.93 -2.65
C ALA A 301 -0.63 -21.99 -3.38
N GLY A 302 -1.91 -22.11 -3.06
CA GLY A 302 -2.94 -21.20 -3.56
C GLY A 302 -2.53 -19.73 -3.41
N SER A 303 -3.11 -18.85 -4.23
CA SER A 303 -2.82 -17.42 -4.17
C SER A 303 -2.95 -16.89 -2.73
N PRO A 304 -1.94 -16.22 -2.16
CA PRO A 304 -2.05 -15.61 -0.83
C PRO A 304 -3.06 -14.46 -0.79
N TYR A 305 -3.51 -14.02 -1.96
CA TYR A 305 -4.52 -12.98 -2.09
C TYR A 305 -5.92 -13.60 -2.11
N PRO A 306 -6.91 -13.02 -1.43
CA PRO A 306 -8.28 -13.48 -1.53
C PRO A 306 -8.69 -13.47 -3.01
N THR A 307 -9.14 -14.60 -3.51
CA THR A 307 -9.74 -14.68 -4.85
C THR A 307 -11.01 -13.84 -4.84
N SER A 308 -11.16 -12.93 -5.79
CA SER A 308 -12.25 -11.95 -5.92
C SER A 308 -13.64 -12.55 -6.20
N THR A 309 -13.85 -13.84 -5.98
CA THR A 309 -15.08 -14.54 -6.34
C THR A 309 -16.15 -14.62 -5.26
N LYS A 310 -15.92 -14.02 -4.09
CA LYS A 310 -17.03 -13.79 -3.15
C LYS A 310 -17.33 -12.29 -3.11
N ARG A 311 -18.34 -11.86 -3.87
CA ARG A 311 -19.09 -10.65 -3.57
C ARG A 311 -19.50 -10.79 -2.11
N PHE A 312 -18.98 -9.93 -1.28
CA PHE A 312 -19.51 -9.75 0.06
C PHE A 312 -20.88 -9.12 -0.10
N GLY A 313 -21.93 -9.93 0.15
CA GLY A 313 -23.27 -9.45 0.31
C GLY A 313 -23.41 -8.71 1.63
#